data_19ca5a24740cc45b6138035e8ad242dd
#
_entry.id   19ca5a24740cc45b6138035e8ad242dd
#
_cell.length_a   1.000
_cell.length_b   1.000
_cell.length_c   1.000
_cell.angle_alpha   90.00
_cell.angle_beta   90.00
_cell.angle_gamma   90.00
#
_symmetry.space_group_name_H-M   'P 1'
#
loop_
_entity.id
_entity.type
_entity.pdbx_description
1 polymer ?
#
loop_
_entity_poly.entity_id
_entity_poly.type
_entity_poly.pdbx_seq_one_letter_code
_entity_poly.pdbx_strand_id
1 'polypeptide(L)'
;MPYIVNSSVTVDTKIFRYMDISKLLSILHQKHLFFAKASSFEDRLEGMPTQLDGWMGSGVAEMLDLVVNNVLPSLSLNSSPEERAKRAQEHDLAQERFKNRTVNTVFGHQRIEDYPHYSNLFEAVSHWVDVSCWHMDVGASESMAMWKIYGSGSAAVCIESTVGDVIKSMEIPQDIQLIADKVFYLDFEADYVGIDNPLSVFFHKSKYYEFEKELRFIVYSAATIDPKLERDSFGTKIAIDPKQLIKRILVSPAAGSWFLDLVGLIMKEAGFGIEVVKSKIPLR
;
A
#
# COMPACT_ATOMS: atom_id res chain seq x y z
N MET A 1 -19.36 -3.49 -8.82
CA MET A 1 -18.02 -3.78 -9.36
C MET A 1 -17.05 -3.66 -8.20
N PRO A 2 -16.20 -4.65 -7.95
CA PRO A 2 -15.38 -4.69 -6.73
C PRO A 2 -14.06 -3.90 -6.85
N TYR A 3 -14.01 -2.83 -7.63
CA TYR A 3 -12.80 -2.00 -7.68
C TYR A 3 -13.14 -0.51 -7.65
N ILE A 4 -12.26 0.24 -7.01
CA ILE A 4 -12.28 1.70 -6.97
C ILE A 4 -10.93 2.16 -7.50
N VAL A 5 -10.97 3.04 -8.50
CA VAL A 5 -9.79 3.80 -8.94
C VAL A 5 -9.94 5.18 -8.34
N ASN A 6 -8.99 5.58 -7.50
CA ASN A 6 -9.03 6.91 -6.90
C ASN A 6 -8.88 7.98 -8.00
N SER A 7 -9.48 9.15 -7.80
CA SER A 7 -9.49 10.26 -8.76
C SER A 7 -8.10 10.77 -9.19
N SER A 8 -7.04 10.38 -8.45
CA SER A 8 -5.66 10.74 -8.79
C SER A 8 -5.05 9.88 -9.91
N VAL A 9 -5.70 8.77 -10.30
CA VAL A 9 -5.24 7.80 -11.29
C VAL A 9 -6.33 7.56 -12.33
N THR A 10 -5.97 7.47 -13.60
CA THR A 10 -6.90 7.15 -14.70
C THR A 10 -6.70 5.72 -15.19
N VAL A 11 -7.73 5.14 -15.79
CA VAL A 11 -7.64 3.79 -16.38
C VAL A 11 -6.60 3.69 -17.51
N ASP A 12 -6.30 4.81 -18.17
CA ASP A 12 -5.33 4.88 -19.27
C ASP A 12 -3.89 5.16 -18.79
N THR A 13 -3.70 5.34 -17.47
CA THR A 13 -2.38 5.54 -16.89
C THR A 13 -1.50 4.34 -17.22
N LYS A 14 -0.38 4.60 -17.93
CA LYS A 14 0.62 3.56 -18.24
C LYS A 14 1.40 3.20 -17.01
N ILE A 15 1.62 1.90 -16.86
CA ILE A 15 2.35 1.32 -15.73
C ILE A 15 3.28 0.21 -16.20
N PHE A 16 4.37 0.03 -15.46
CA PHE A 16 5.44 -0.91 -15.75
C PHE A 16 5.69 -1.84 -14.57
N ARG A 17 5.98 -3.10 -14.84
CA ARG A 17 6.39 -4.03 -13.81
C ARG A 17 7.70 -4.70 -14.19
N TYR A 18 8.77 -4.28 -13.52
CA TYR A 18 10.11 -4.82 -13.68
C TYR A 18 10.27 -6.12 -12.89
N MET A 19 10.85 -7.14 -13.51
CA MET A 19 11.01 -8.46 -12.88
C MET A 19 12.06 -9.29 -13.57
N ASP A 20 12.46 -10.39 -12.94
CA ASP A 20 13.21 -11.46 -13.59
C ASP A 20 12.30 -12.29 -14.52
N ILE A 21 12.94 -13.02 -15.45
CA ILE A 21 12.23 -13.85 -16.43
C ILE A 21 11.39 -14.95 -15.76
N SER A 22 11.81 -15.46 -14.58
CA SER A 22 11.09 -16.53 -13.89
C SER A 22 9.71 -16.07 -13.41
N LYS A 23 9.58 -14.81 -12.98
CA LYS A 23 8.30 -14.21 -12.61
C LYS A 23 7.39 -14.02 -13.81
N LEU A 24 7.94 -13.62 -14.98
CA LEU A 24 7.16 -13.58 -16.22
C LEU A 24 6.63 -14.95 -16.58
N LEU A 25 7.48 -15.98 -16.55
CA LEU A 25 7.07 -17.36 -16.82
C LEU A 25 5.99 -17.84 -15.86
N SER A 26 6.12 -17.50 -14.57
CA SER A 26 5.08 -17.79 -13.58
C SER A 26 3.73 -17.16 -13.94
N ILE A 27 3.73 -15.89 -14.37
CA ILE A 27 2.50 -15.19 -14.81
C ILE A 27 1.90 -15.88 -16.03
N LEU A 28 2.71 -16.24 -17.02
CA LEU A 28 2.23 -16.87 -18.25
C LEU A 28 1.63 -18.26 -18.01
N HIS A 29 2.29 -19.09 -17.19
CA HIS A 29 1.90 -20.48 -16.97
C HIS A 29 0.83 -20.64 -15.88
N GLN A 30 0.95 -19.90 -14.77
CA GLN A 30 0.03 -20.01 -13.65
C GLN A 30 -1.18 -19.11 -13.81
N LYS A 31 -1.11 -18.11 -14.69
CA LYS A 31 -2.19 -17.13 -14.94
C LYS A 31 -2.67 -16.45 -13.66
N HIS A 32 -1.74 -16.06 -12.80
CA HIS A 32 -2.01 -15.33 -11.57
C HIS A 32 -1.14 -14.09 -11.45
N LEU A 33 -1.72 -13.03 -10.91
CA LEU A 33 -0.99 -11.90 -10.38
C LEU A 33 -0.87 -12.07 -8.86
N PHE A 34 0.36 -12.03 -8.35
CA PHE A 34 0.62 -12.17 -6.92
C PHE A 34 0.60 -10.80 -6.25
N PHE A 35 -0.17 -10.73 -5.18
CA PHE A 35 -0.26 -9.61 -4.26
C PHE A 35 0.44 -10.01 -2.96
N ALA A 36 1.55 -9.36 -2.65
CA ALA A 36 2.32 -9.65 -1.45
C ALA A 36 1.64 -9.06 -0.21
N LYS A 37 1.70 -9.75 0.91
CA LYS A 37 1.20 -9.25 2.18
C LYS A 37 1.95 -7.96 2.57
N ALA A 38 1.23 -6.88 2.91
CA ALA A 38 1.84 -5.58 3.20
C ALA A 38 2.85 -5.66 4.35
N SER A 39 2.59 -6.47 5.37
CA SER A 39 3.52 -6.72 6.48
C SER A 39 4.82 -7.42 6.08
N SER A 40 4.96 -7.91 4.84
CA SER A 40 6.18 -8.56 4.35
C SER A 40 7.15 -7.60 3.65
N PHE A 41 6.82 -6.32 3.55
CA PHE A 41 7.70 -5.33 2.91
C PHE A 41 8.92 -5.03 3.77
N GLU A 42 10.06 -4.74 3.12
CA GLU A 42 11.33 -4.45 3.79
C GLU A 42 11.30 -3.11 4.53
N ASP A 43 10.62 -2.11 3.96
CA ASP A 43 10.43 -0.82 4.60
C ASP A 43 9.37 -0.94 5.72
N ARG A 44 9.82 -0.84 6.96
CA ARG A 44 8.98 -0.94 8.16
C ARG A 44 7.99 0.21 8.32
N LEU A 45 8.14 1.28 7.56
CA LEU A 45 7.24 2.44 7.59
C LEU A 45 6.05 2.25 6.64
N GLU A 46 6.12 1.27 5.73
CA GLU A 46 5.00 0.99 4.82
C GLU A 46 3.79 0.44 5.59
N GLY A 47 2.63 1.06 5.35
CA GLY A 47 1.40 0.71 6.06
C GLY A 47 1.32 1.26 7.49
N MET A 48 2.27 2.13 7.89
CA MET A 48 2.29 2.75 9.21
C MET A 48 1.87 4.22 9.14
N PRO A 49 1.31 4.78 10.24
CA PRO A 49 1.10 6.21 10.37
C PRO A 49 2.44 6.95 10.48
N THR A 50 2.44 8.23 10.10
CA THR A 50 3.58 9.11 10.39
C THR A 50 3.72 9.30 11.92
N GLN A 51 4.85 9.85 12.38
CA GLN A 51 5.02 10.13 13.81
C GLN A 51 3.95 11.10 14.33
N LEU A 52 3.63 12.14 13.56
CA LEU A 52 2.60 13.11 13.94
C LEU A 52 1.18 12.50 13.91
N ASP A 53 0.87 11.68 12.91
CA ASP A 53 -0.41 10.95 12.87
C ASP A 53 -0.52 9.97 14.04
N GLY A 54 0.56 9.26 14.37
CA GLY A 54 0.64 8.38 15.53
C GLY A 54 0.44 9.13 16.84
N TRP A 55 1.06 10.29 16.98
CA TRP A 55 0.90 11.14 18.17
C TRP A 55 -0.54 11.65 18.31
N MET A 56 -1.11 12.20 17.23
CA MET A 56 -2.50 12.66 17.23
C MET A 56 -3.48 11.50 17.45
N GLY A 57 -3.31 10.39 16.77
CA GLY A 57 -4.14 9.20 16.87
C GLY A 57 -4.07 8.51 18.23
N SER A 58 -2.93 8.57 18.92
CA SER A 58 -2.79 8.07 20.30
C SER A 58 -3.58 8.87 21.33
N GLY A 59 -4.01 10.09 20.98
CA GLY A 59 -4.81 10.98 21.84
C GLY A 59 -4.00 11.69 22.91
N VAL A 60 -2.70 11.78 22.73
CA VAL A 60 -1.84 12.56 23.62
C VAL A 60 -2.26 14.03 23.64
N ALA A 61 -2.73 14.58 22.52
CA ALA A 61 -3.21 15.95 22.44
C ALA A 61 -4.45 16.16 23.32
N GLU A 62 -5.43 15.25 23.26
CA GLU A 62 -6.63 15.32 24.14
C GLU A 62 -6.26 15.11 25.60
N MET A 63 -5.30 14.23 25.90
CA MET A 63 -4.80 14.08 27.26
C MET A 63 -4.14 15.34 27.78
N LEU A 64 -3.31 16.00 26.97
CA LEU A 64 -2.69 17.28 27.36
C LEU A 64 -3.73 18.36 27.59
N ASP A 65 -4.71 18.48 26.68
CA ASP A 65 -5.82 19.42 26.84
C ASP A 65 -6.60 19.20 28.17
N LEU A 66 -6.86 17.93 28.47
CA LEU A 66 -7.54 17.50 29.69
C LEU A 66 -6.73 17.86 30.93
N VAL A 67 -5.42 17.66 30.93
CA VAL A 67 -4.52 18.05 32.03
C VAL A 67 -4.47 19.55 32.18
N VAL A 68 -4.30 20.31 31.13
CA VAL A 68 -4.15 21.75 31.13
C VAL A 68 -5.47 22.44 31.59
N ASN A 69 -6.60 21.98 31.03
CA ASN A 69 -7.87 22.66 31.25
C ASN A 69 -8.66 22.16 32.46
N ASN A 70 -8.42 20.95 32.92
CA ASN A 70 -9.19 20.37 34.05
C ASN A 70 -8.32 20.05 35.27
N VAL A 71 -7.17 19.39 35.11
CA VAL A 71 -6.35 18.95 36.25
C VAL A 71 -5.60 20.13 36.88
N LEU A 72 -4.86 20.90 36.10
CA LEU A 72 -4.08 22.05 36.64
C LEU A 72 -4.98 23.11 37.31
N PRO A 73 -6.12 23.53 36.74
CA PRO A 73 -7.03 24.45 37.42
C PRO A 73 -7.67 23.84 38.66
N SER A 74 -7.89 22.52 38.75
CA SER A 74 -8.47 21.88 39.93
C SER A 74 -7.54 21.89 41.15
N LEU A 75 -6.23 22.02 40.89
CA LEU A 75 -5.23 22.20 41.97
C LEU A 75 -5.16 23.61 42.54
N SER A 76 -5.94 24.56 41.96
CA SER A 76 -6.03 25.93 42.50
C SER A 76 -6.68 25.96 43.86
N LEU A 77 -5.99 26.54 44.84
CA LEU A 77 -6.49 26.69 46.20
C LEU A 77 -7.78 27.54 46.31
N ASN A 78 -8.12 28.29 45.28
CA ASN A 78 -9.26 29.23 45.24
C ASN A 78 -10.53 28.64 44.61
N SER A 79 -10.51 27.35 44.18
CA SER A 79 -11.70 26.71 43.57
C SER A 79 -12.75 26.34 44.65
N SER A 80 -14.02 26.63 44.37
CA SER A 80 -15.11 26.19 45.22
C SER A 80 -15.27 24.65 45.19
N PRO A 81 -15.89 24.04 46.23
CA PRO A 81 -16.19 22.61 46.22
C PRO A 81 -17.04 22.17 45.03
N GLU A 82 -17.97 22.99 44.58
CA GLU A 82 -18.85 22.73 43.43
C GLU A 82 -18.07 22.75 42.12
N GLU A 83 -17.17 23.72 41.94
CA GLU A 83 -16.28 23.78 40.78
C GLU A 83 -15.33 22.58 40.69
N ARG A 84 -14.81 22.10 41.82
CA ARG A 84 -13.98 20.90 41.90
C ARG A 84 -14.77 19.66 41.54
N ALA A 85 -15.99 19.50 42.04
CA ALA A 85 -16.84 18.36 41.71
C ALA A 85 -17.20 18.31 40.22
N LYS A 86 -17.56 19.48 39.64
CA LYS A 86 -17.87 19.61 38.21
C LYS A 86 -16.67 19.20 37.35
N ARG A 87 -15.46 19.70 37.65
CA ARG A 87 -14.23 19.37 36.91
C ARG A 87 -13.84 17.91 37.07
N ALA A 88 -14.04 17.30 38.26
CA ALA A 88 -13.83 15.87 38.44
C ALA A 88 -14.75 15.04 37.51
N GLN A 89 -16.03 15.42 37.44
CA GLN A 89 -16.97 14.72 36.54
C GLN A 89 -16.60 14.90 35.06
N GLU A 90 -16.18 16.11 34.64
CA GLU A 90 -15.73 16.38 33.29
C GLU A 90 -14.46 15.56 32.96
N HIS A 91 -13.56 15.42 33.93
CA HIS A 91 -12.35 14.59 33.79
C HIS A 91 -12.70 13.11 33.61
N ASP A 92 -13.60 12.55 34.43
CA ASP A 92 -14.02 11.15 34.33
C ASP A 92 -14.70 10.87 32.99
N LEU A 93 -15.60 11.77 32.54
CA LEU A 93 -16.23 11.64 31.23
C LEU A 93 -15.21 11.72 30.07
N ALA A 94 -14.19 12.55 30.17
CA ALA A 94 -13.18 12.67 29.17
C ALA A 94 -12.25 11.43 29.16
N GLN A 95 -11.93 10.87 30.34
CA GLN A 95 -11.21 9.59 30.44
C GLN A 95 -11.99 8.43 29.80
N GLU A 96 -13.30 8.37 30.03
CA GLU A 96 -14.15 7.35 29.40
C GLU A 96 -14.16 7.49 27.88
N ARG A 97 -14.29 8.69 27.35
CA ARG A 97 -14.21 8.97 25.90
C ARG A 97 -12.86 8.54 25.34
N PHE A 98 -11.78 8.85 26.04
CA PHE A 98 -10.43 8.46 25.65
C PHE A 98 -10.26 6.95 25.58
N LYS A 99 -10.72 6.21 26.59
CA LYS A 99 -10.67 4.73 26.62
C LYS A 99 -11.51 4.07 25.53
N ASN A 100 -12.67 4.68 25.21
CA ASN A 100 -13.62 4.12 24.24
C ASN A 100 -13.37 4.59 22.79
N ARG A 101 -12.22 5.20 22.51
CA ARG A 101 -11.90 5.64 21.14
C ARG A 101 -11.74 4.45 20.20
N THR A 102 -12.33 4.63 19.03
CA THR A 102 -12.24 3.64 17.95
C THR A 102 -11.63 4.26 16.70
N VAL A 103 -10.95 3.42 15.92
CA VAL A 103 -10.51 3.74 14.57
C VAL A 103 -11.29 2.87 13.59
N ASN A 104 -11.80 3.48 12.54
CA ASN A 104 -12.39 2.75 11.43
C ASN A 104 -11.26 2.11 10.62
N THR A 105 -11.28 0.80 10.51
CA THR A 105 -10.42 0.06 9.60
C THR A 105 -11.26 -0.57 8.50
N VAL A 106 -10.63 -1.15 7.50
CA VAL A 106 -11.31 -1.94 6.46
C VAL A 106 -12.01 -3.17 7.03
N PHE A 107 -11.69 -3.56 8.25
CA PHE A 107 -12.26 -4.70 8.99
C PHE A 107 -13.23 -4.26 10.09
N GLY A 108 -13.72 -3.01 10.02
CA GLY A 108 -14.65 -2.44 10.99
C GLY A 108 -13.97 -1.56 12.06
N HIS A 109 -14.76 -1.21 13.07
CA HIS A 109 -14.30 -0.38 14.18
C HIS A 109 -13.37 -1.17 15.09
N GLN A 110 -12.15 -0.66 15.30
CA GLN A 110 -11.17 -1.22 16.22
C GLN A 110 -10.98 -0.27 17.40
N ARG A 111 -11.01 -0.79 18.63
CA ARG A 111 -10.76 0.01 19.84
C ARG A 111 -9.26 0.23 19.99
N ILE A 112 -8.83 1.47 20.20
CA ILE A 112 -7.39 1.79 20.33
C ILE A 112 -6.80 1.12 21.58
N GLU A 113 -7.55 1.03 22.68
CA GLU A 113 -7.10 0.40 23.93
C GLU A 113 -6.81 -1.10 23.81
N ASP A 114 -7.34 -1.75 22.75
CA ASP A 114 -7.08 -3.16 22.47
C ASP A 114 -5.66 -3.42 21.94
N TYR A 115 -4.89 -2.36 21.65
CA TYR A 115 -3.54 -2.43 21.13
C TYR A 115 -2.56 -1.73 22.08
N PRO A 116 -1.35 -2.27 22.30
CA PRO A 116 -0.34 -1.65 23.17
C PRO A 116 0.05 -0.25 22.76
N HIS A 117 0.14 -0.01 21.44
CA HIS A 117 0.42 1.28 20.84
C HIS A 117 -0.50 1.49 19.63
N TYR A 118 -0.76 2.75 19.29
CA TYR A 118 -1.58 3.11 18.12
C TYR A 118 -1.05 2.49 16.82
N SER A 119 0.27 2.41 16.64
CA SER A 119 0.92 1.79 15.48
C SER A 119 0.64 0.29 15.37
N ASN A 120 0.45 -0.43 16.48
CA ASN A 120 0.19 -1.88 16.45
C ASN A 120 -1.16 -2.22 15.82
N LEU A 121 -2.12 -1.28 15.81
CA LEU A 121 -3.36 -1.43 15.05
C LEU A 121 -3.06 -1.53 13.54
N PHE A 122 -2.20 -0.66 13.01
CA PHE A 122 -1.86 -0.64 11.58
C PHE A 122 -0.98 -1.83 11.21
N GLU A 123 -0.08 -2.23 12.10
CA GLU A 123 0.69 -3.47 11.95
C GLU A 123 -0.24 -4.68 11.84
N ALA A 124 -1.22 -4.82 12.73
CA ALA A 124 -2.21 -5.90 12.68
C ALA A 124 -3.01 -5.88 11.36
N VAL A 125 -3.48 -4.70 10.93
CA VAL A 125 -4.21 -4.53 9.66
C VAL A 125 -3.33 -4.89 8.46
N SER A 126 -2.01 -4.59 8.49
CA SER A 126 -1.08 -4.89 7.39
C SER A 126 -0.93 -6.38 7.09
N HIS A 127 -1.24 -7.25 8.05
CA HIS A 127 -1.28 -8.70 7.84
C HIS A 127 -2.42 -9.18 6.93
N TRP A 128 -3.43 -8.34 6.72
CA TRP A 128 -4.67 -8.68 5.99
C TRP A 128 -4.88 -7.86 4.72
N VAL A 129 -3.92 -7.03 4.39
CA VAL A 129 -3.90 -6.23 3.16
C VAL A 129 -2.78 -6.73 2.27
N ASP A 130 -3.09 -7.04 1.01
CA ASP A 130 -2.12 -7.52 0.03
C ASP A 130 -1.95 -6.52 -1.10
N VAL A 131 -0.73 -6.36 -1.57
CA VAL A 131 -0.31 -5.28 -2.47
C VAL A 131 0.42 -5.81 -3.70
N SER A 132 0.09 -5.26 -4.86
CA SER A 132 0.85 -5.44 -6.11
C SER A 132 1.36 -4.09 -6.59
N CYS A 133 2.69 -3.94 -6.57
CA CYS A 133 3.38 -2.70 -6.87
C CYS A 133 3.75 -2.62 -8.35
N TRP A 134 3.54 -1.44 -8.92
CA TRP A 134 3.83 -1.09 -10.31
C TRP A 134 4.52 0.26 -10.36
N HIS A 135 5.34 0.50 -11.37
CA HIS A 135 5.96 1.80 -11.63
C HIS A 135 5.10 2.61 -12.59
N MET A 136 4.82 3.87 -12.27
CA MET A 136 4.10 4.77 -13.18
C MET A 136 5.05 5.40 -14.20
N ASP A 137 4.57 5.51 -15.45
CA ASP A 137 5.23 6.31 -16.46
C ASP A 137 4.99 7.82 -16.20
N VAL A 138 6.00 8.48 -15.70
CA VAL A 138 5.98 9.92 -15.50
C VAL A 138 6.94 10.56 -16.52
N GLY A 139 6.44 10.75 -17.74
CA GLY A 139 7.22 11.36 -18.83
C GLY A 139 7.80 10.40 -19.86
N ALA A 140 7.16 9.24 -20.06
CA ALA A 140 7.42 8.28 -21.14
C ALA A 140 8.84 7.68 -21.15
N SER A 141 9.50 7.56 -20.01
CA SER A 141 10.85 6.97 -19.95
C SER A 141 10.95 5.83 -18.97
N GLU A 142 11.65 4.77 -19.39
CA GLU A 142 12.05 3.67 -18.55
C GLU A 142 12.96 4.15 -17.42
N SER A 143 12.94 3.44 -16.28
CA SER A 143 13.78 3.76 -15.12
C SER A 143 14.97 2.80 -15.02
N MET A 144 16.19 3.32 -15.13
CA MET A 144 17.39 2.52 -14.90
C MET A 144 17.50 2.02 -13.46
N ALA A 145 17.00 2.78 -12.49
CA ALA A 145 16.95 2.35 -11.09
C ALA A 145 16.06 1.11 -10.94
N MET A 146 14.86 1.14 -11.56
CA MET A 146 13.94 0.01 -11.52
C MET A 146 14.51 -1.25 -12.19
N TRP A 147 15.25 -1.11 -13.30
CA TRP A 147 15.97 -2.23 -13.91
C TRP A 147 17.01 -2.85 -12.97
N LYS A 148 17.72 -2.03 -12.19
CA LYS A 148 18.75 -2.51 -11.26
C LYS A 148 18.16 -3.15 -10.01
N ILE A 149 17.09 -2.61 -9.47
CA ILE A 149 16.51 -3.04 -8.19
C ILE A 149 15.64 -4.28 -8.38
N TYR A 150 14.74 -4.24 -9.36
CA TYR A 150 13.70 -5.26 -9.55
C TYR A 150 14.00 -6.25 -10.68
N GLY A 151 14.97 -5.94 -11.53
CA GLY A 151 15.43 -6.83 -12.57
C GLY A 151 16.70 -7.58 -12.17
N SER A 152 16.80 -8.85 -12.54
CA SER A 152 17.99 -9.68 -12.29
C SER A 152 19.09 -9.45 -13.35
N GLY A 153 19.58 -8.21 -13.49
CA GLY A 153 20.66 -7.90 -14.45
C GLY A 153 20.26 -8.07 -15.92
N SER A 154 20.98 -8.91 -16.68
CA SER A 154 20.74 -9.10 -18.11
C SER A 154 19.52 -9.96 -18.46
N ALA A 155 19.01 -10.74 -17.50
CA ALA A 155 17.85 -11.62 -17.70
C ALA A 155 16.55 -11.00 -17.18
N ALA A 156 16.50 -9.70 -17.08
CA ALA A 156 15.32 -8.97 -16.64
C ALA A 156 14.38 -8.60 -17.78
N VAL A 157 13.10 -8.56 -17.45
CA VAL A 157 12.02 -8.12 -18.31
C VAL A 157 11.15 -7.08 -17.62
N CYS A 158 10.42 -6.31 -18.40
CA CYS A 158 9.44 -5.37 -17.89
C CYS A 158 8.14 -5.52 -18.67
N ILE A 159 7.04 -5.74 -17.95
CA ILE A 159 5.68 -5.71 -18.52
C ILE A 159 5.24 -4.25 -18.61
N GLU A 160 4.81 -3.83 -19.78
CA GLU A 160 4.05 -2.59 -19.97
C GLU A 160 2.57 -2.92 -20.01
N SER A 161 1.76 -2.16 -19.26
CA SER A 161 0.31 -2.27 -19.19
C SER A 161 -0.32 -0.90 -18.96
N THR A 162 -1.64 -0.87 -18.75
CA THR A 162 -2.37 0.27 -18.19
C THR A 162 -3.12 -0.17 -16.93
N VAL A 163 -3.49 0.79 -16.08
CA VAL A 163 -4.31 0.52 -14.90
C VAL A 163 -5.59 -0.23 -15.28
N GLY A 164 -6.26 0.23 -16.35
CA GLY A 164 -7.49 -0.39 -16.83
C GLY A 164 -7.29 -1.81 -17.34
N ASP A 165 -6.18 -2.10 -18.02
CA ASP A 165 -5.89 -3.44 -18.52
C ASP A 165 -5.53 -4.42 -17.39
N VAL A 166 -4.79 -3.95 -16.39
CA VAL A 166 -4.56 -4.75 -15.17
C VAL A 166 -5.88 -5.11 -14.50
N ILE A 167 -6.76 -4.12 -14.27
CA ILE A 167 -8.07 -4.35 -13.65
C ILE A 167 -8.92 -5.31 -14.48
N LYS A 168 -9.00 -5.09 -15.79
CA LYS A 168 -9.81 -5.93 -16.69
C LYS A 168 -9.28 -7.35 -16.81
N SER A 169 -7.98 -7.56 -16.61
CA SER A 169 -7.36 -8.88 -16.67
C SER A 169 -7.70 -9.75 -15.46
N MET A 170 -8.07 -9.14 -14.32
CA MET A 170 -8.27 -9.85 -13.06
C MET A 170 -9.67 -10.45 -12.93
N GLU A 171 -9.74 -11.70 -12.48
CA GLU A 171 -10.94 -12.37 -12.01
C GLU A 171 -11.04 -12.21 -10.49
N ILE A 172 -11.64 -11.09 -10.06
CA ILE A 172 -11.69 -10.74 -8.64
C ILE A 172 -12.87 -11.49 -7.98
N PRO A 173 -12.61 -12.32 -6.94
CA PRO A 173 -13.66 -12.95 -6.14
C PRO A 173 -14.61 -11.92 -5.51
N GLN A 174 -15.87 -12.32 -5.27
CA GLN A 174 -16.90 -11.40 -4.74
C GLN A 174 -16.60 -10.88 -3.33
N ASP A 175 -15.88 -11.66 -2.55
CA ASP A 175 -15.45 -11.36 -1.18
C ASP A 175 -14.15 -10.54 -1.11
N ILE A 176 -13.53 -10.24 -2.26
CA ILE A 176 -12.31 -9.43 -2.33
C ILE A 176 -12.63 -8.03 -2.86
N GLN A 177 -12.12 -7.03 -2.17
CA GLN A 177 -12.13 -5.63 -2.63
C GLN A 177 -10.79 -5.30 -3.27
N LEU A 178 -10.83 -4.50 -4.34
CA LEU A 178 -9.64 -3.99 -5.03
C LEU A 178 -9.68 -2.47 -5.02
N ILE A 179 -8.55 -1.85 -4.67
CA ILE A 179 -8.33 -0.41 -4.81
C ILE A 179 -7.00 -0.19 -5.54
N ALA A 180 -6.97 0.82 -6.41
CA ALA A 180 -5.74 1.25 -7.08
C ALA A 180 -5.51 2.75 -6.86
N ASP A 181 -4.29 3.11 -6.50
CA ASP A 181 -3.86 4.50 -6.41
C ASP A 181 -2.33 4.61 -6.52
N LYS A 182 -1.87 5.85 -6.75
CA LYS A 182 -0.44 6.18 -6.66
C LYS A 182 0.03 6.23 -5.21
N VAL A 183 1.31 6.02 -5.01
CA VAL A 183 1.96 6.21 -3.72
C VAL A 183 2.28 7.69 -3.50
N PHE A 184 2.03 8.16 -2.28
CA PHE A 184 2.41 9.48 -1.77
C PHE A 184 3.68 9.32 -0.92
N TYR A 185 4.72 10.05 -1.30
CA TYR A 185 6.01 9.99 -0.64
C TYR A 185 6.10 11.05 0.46
N LEU A 186 6.36 10.60 1.69
CA LEU A 186 6.26 11.40 2.90
C LEU A 186 7.57 11.43 3.67
N ASP A 187 7.75 12.50 4.42
CA ASP A 187 8.66 12.53 5.56
C ASP A 187 7.92 12.02 6.80
N PHE A 188 8.16 10.77 7.16
CA PHE A 188 7.46 10.13 8.29
C PHE A 188 7.74 10.79 9.65
N GLU A 189 8.80 11.60 9.77
CA GLU A 189 9.13 12.33 10.99
C GLU A 189 8.45 13.71 11.06
N ALA A 190 8.19 14.33 9.89
CA ALA A 190 7.78 15.73 9.82
C ALA A 190 6.36 15.94 9.27
N ASP A 191 5.87 15.04 8.42
CA ASP A 191 4.58 15.23 7.77
C ASP A 191 3.42 14.75 8.65
N TYR A 192 2.32 15.51 8.61
CA TYR A 192 1.02 15.13 9.12
C TYR A 192 0.05 14.95 7.94
N VAL A 193 -0.57 13.79 7.85
CA VAL A 193 -1.45 13.46 6.71
C VAL A 193 -2.91 13.48 7.10
N GLY A 194 -3.22 13.14 8.36
CA GLY A 194 -4.57 12.90 8.83
C GLY A 194 -5.12 11.57 8.29
N ILE A 195 -5.30 10.58 9.14
CA ILE A 195 -5.77 9.25 8.73
C ILE A 195 -7.29 9.21 8.77
N ASP A 196 -7.95 9.89 7.84
CA ASP A 196 -9.41 9.82 7.69
C ASP A 196 -9.87 8.52 7.03
N ASN A 197 -9.02 7.96 6.15
CA ASN A 197 -9.24 6.68 5.49
C ASN A 197 -8.17 5.67 5.94
N PRO A 198 -8.55 4.58 6.63
CA PRO A 198 -7.61 3.58 7.15
C PRO A 198 -6.75 2.90 6.08
N LEU A 199 -7.16 2.93 4.81
CA LEU A 199 -6.37 2.39 3.70
C LEU A 199 -5.31 3.37 3.19
N SER A 200 -5.39 4.65 3.55
CA SER A 200 -4.44 5.67 3.06
C SER A 200 -3.00 5.33 3.41
N VAL A 201 -2.77 4.74 4.59
CA VAL A 201 -1.42 4.35 5.03
C VAL A 201 -0.72 3.36 4.10
N PHE A 202 -1.48 2.53 3.36
CA PHE A 202 -0.91 1.59 2.39
C PHE A 202 -0.54 2.23 1.06
N PHE A 203 -0.91 3.50 0.86
CA PHE A 203 -0.46 4.34 -0.26
C PHE A 203 0.59 5.36 0.15
N HIS A 204 1.13 5.26 1.37
CA HIS A 204 2.23 6.09 1.85
C HIS A 204 3.53 5.31 1.85
N LYS A 205 4.62 6.00 1.50
CA LYS A 205 5.98 5.45 1.52
C LYS A 205 6.97 6.55 1.87
N SER A 206 8.10 6.19 2.44
CA SER A 206 9.14 7.15 2.76
C SER A 206 9.65 7.87 1.49
N LYS A 207 9.85 9.19 1.59
CA LYS A 207 10.38 10.04 0.50
C LYS A 207 11.68 9.53 -0.12
N TYR A 208 12.45 8.72 0.61
CA TYR A 208 13.69 8.11 0.10
C TYR A 208 13.46 7.16 -1.07
N TYR A 209 12.22 6.67 -1.26
CA TYR A 209 11.80 5.77 -2.34
C TYR A 209 11.05 6.47 -3.47
N GLU A 210 11.02 7.82 -3.52
CA GLU A 210 10.25 8.59 -4.52
C GLU A 210 10.64 8.26 -5.97
N PHE A 211 11.87 7.78 -6.19
CA PHE A 211 12.34 7.33 -7.51
C PHE A 211 11.56 6.14 -8.07
N GLU A 212 10.85 5.38 -7.23
CA GLU A 212 10.03 4.24 -7.66
C GLU A 212 8.75 4.68 -8.36
N LYS A 213 8.26 5.90 -8.11
CA LYS A 213 7.03 6.45 -8.71
C LYS A 213 5.91 5.41 -8.74
N GLU A 214 5.66 4.84 -7.57
CA GLU A 214 4.88 3.64 -7.43
C GLU A 214 3.37 3.87 -7.59
N LEU A 215 2.70 2.91 -8.22
CA LEU A 215 1.26 2.73 -8.20
C LEU A 215 0.98 1.37 -7.54
N ARG A 216 0.03 1.34 -6.64
CA ARG A 216 -0.38 0.12 -5.94
C ARG A 216 -1.77 -0.32 -6.33
N PHE A 217 -1.90 -1.62 -6.55
CA PHE A 217 -3.17 -2.31 -6.47
C PHE A 217 -3.20 -3.01 -5.11
N ILE A 218 -4.23 -2.74 -4.33
CA ILE A 218 -4.42 -3.30 -3.00
C ILE A 218 -5.65 -4.18 -3.02
N VAL A 219 -5.54 -5.38 -2.48
CA VAL A 219 -6.67 -6.28 -2.27
C VAL A 219 -6.79 -6.65 -0.80
N TYR A 220 -8.03 -6.76 -0.33
CA TYR A 220 -8.36 -7.19 1.03
C TYR A 220 -9.74 -7.85 1.04
N SER A 221 -10.01 -8.68 2.05
CA SER A 221 -11.31 -9.31 2.21
C SER A 221 -12.37 -8.30 2.61
N ALA A 222 -13.56 -8.38 2.00
CA ALA A 222 -14.73 -7.62 2.41
C ALA A 222 -15.42 -8.18 3.67
N ALA A 223 -15.00 -9.37 4.12
CA ALA A 223 -15.53 -9.98 5.33
C ALA A 223 -14.99 -9.24 6.58
N THR A 224 -15.82 -9.23 7.63
CA THR A 224 -15.34 -8.77 8.95
C THR A 224 -14.32 -9.77 9.48
N ILE A 225 -13.09 -9.31 9.68
CA ILE A 225 -11.97 -10.09 10.18
C ILE A 225 -11.47 -9.42 11.44
N ASP A 226 -11.11 -10.22 12.44
CA ASP A 226 -10.32 -9.70 13.57
C ASP A 226 -8.86 -9.55 13.11
N PRO A 227 -8.34 -8.33 12.98
CA PRO A 227 -6.98 -8.13 12.50
C PRO A 227 -5.90 -8.65 13.47
N LYS A 228 -6.25 -9.00 14.72
CA LYS A 228 -5.34 -9.60 15.68
C LYS A 228 -5.06 -11.08 15.39
N LEU A 229 -5.88 -11.73 14.54
CA LEU A 229 -5.64 -13.11 14.15
C LEU A 229 -4.43 -13.20 13.22
N GLU A 230 -3.63 -14.24 13.42
CA GLU A 230 -2.52 -14.52 12.52
C GLU A 230 -3.00 -15.04 11.16
N ARG A 231 -2.29 -14.64 10.12
CA ARG A 231 -2.51 -15.11 8.75
C ARG A 231 -1.21 -15.70 8.22
N ASP A 232 -1.19 -17.01 7.99
CA ASP A 232 0.00 -17.75 7.52
C ASP A 232 0.38 -17.52 6.06
N SER A 233 -0.54 -16.98 5.23
CA SER A 233 -0.24 -16.78 3.81
C SER A 233 0.75 -15.63 3.60
N PHE A 234 1.62 -15.77 2.59
CA PHE A 234 2.54 -14.71 2.15
C PHE A 234 1.86 -13.63 1.29
N GLY A 235 0.58 -13.81 0.96
CA GLY A 235 -0.19 -12.93 0.10
C GLY A 235 -1.30 -13.68 -0.64
N THR A 236 -1.93 -12.99 -1.59
CA THR A 236 -3.05 -13.50 -2.38
C THR A 236 -2.68 -13.64 -3.86
N LYS A 237 -3.10 -14.72 -4.49
CA LYS A 237 -3.01 -14.94 -5.93
C LYS A 237 -4.37 -14.64 -6.57
N ILE A 238 -4.41 -13.66 -7.45
CA ILE A 238 -5.62 -13.31 -8.22
C ILE A 238 -5.47 -13.89 -9.62
N ALA A 239 -6.44 -14.66 -10.06
CA ALA A 239 -6.49 -15.21 -11.43
C ALA A 239 -6.56 -14.05 -12.44
N ILE A 240 -5.84 -14.18 -13.55
CA ILE A 240 -5.79 -13.16 -14.59
C ILE A 240 -5.84 -13.78 -15.99
N ASP A 241 -6.25 -12.96 -16.96
CA ASP A 241 -5.93 -13.20 -18.37
C ASP A 241 -4.61 -12.48 -18.72
N PRO A 242 -3.48 -13.20 -18.91
CA PRO A 242 -2.21 -12.57 -19.28
C PRO A 242 -2.26 -11.82 -20.61
N LYS A 243 -3.15 -12.20 -21.53
CA LYS A 243 -3.30 -11.52 -22.82
C LYS A 243 -3.93 -10.14 -22.68
N GLN A 244 -4.82 -9.97 -21.70
CA GLN A 244 -5.39 -8.68 -21.37
C GLN A 244 -4.40 -7.83 -20.57
N LEU A 245 -3.62 -8.46 -19.67
CA LEU A 245 -2.65 -7.79 -18.81
C LEU A 245 -1.47 -7.19 -19.59
N ILE A 246 -0.86 -7.97 -20.49
CA ILE A 246 0.43 -7.66 -21.11
C ILE A 246 0.20 -6.98 -22.46
N LYS A 247 0.60 -5.71 -22.57
CA LYS A 247 0.52 -4.95 -23.83
C LYS A 247 1.83 -5.01 -24.61
N ARG A 248 2.95 -4.96 -23.92
CA ARG A 248 4.29 -5.04 -24.48
C ARG A 248 5.26 -5.59 -23.45
N ILE A 249 6.30 -6.25 -23.92
CA ILE A 249 7.43 -6.68 -23.09
C ILE A 249 8.68 -5.91 -23.49
N LEU A 250 9.36 -5.33 -22.52
CA LEU A 250 10.69 -4.78 -22.67
C LEU A 250 11.69 -5.76 -22.05
N VAL A 251 12.85 -5.95 -22.69
CA VAL A 251 13.98 -6.67 -22.09
C VAL A 251 15.04 -5.68 -21.60
N SER A 252 15.77 -6.08 -20.58
CA SER A 252 16.79 -5.26 -19.93
C SER A 252 17.73 -4.58 -20.94
N PRO A 253 18.14 -3.32 -20.69
CA PRO A 253 19.15 -2.67 -21.52
C PRO A 253 20.49 -3.44 -21.53
N ALA A 254 20.78 -4.21 -20.47
CA ALA A 254 21.97 -5.06 -20.37
C ALA A 254 21.81 -6.43 -21.08
N ALA A 255 20.63 -6.74 -21.61
CA ALA A 255 20.36 -8.01 -22.27
C ALA A 255 21.11 -8.16 -23.60
N GLY A 256 21.67 -9.33 -23.85
CA GLY A 256 22.18 -9.71 -25.15
C GLY A 256 21.05 -9.97 -26.16
N SER A 257 21.37 -9.93 -27.48
CA SER A 257 20.37 -10.19 -28.54
C SER A 257 19.70 -11.56 -28.39
N TRP A 258 20.45 -12.56 -27.99
CA TRP A 258 19.95 -13.92 -27.78
C TRP A 258 18.80 -13.95 -26.73
N PHE A 259 18.85 -13.08 -25.70
CA PHE A 259 17.81 -13.03 -24.68
C PHE A 259 16.54 -12.34 -25.20
N LEU A 260 16.68 -11.32 -26.04
CA LEU A 260 15.56 -10.71 -26.76
C LEU A 260 14.84 -11.74 -27.63
N ASP A 261 15.62 -12.53 -28.41
CA ASP A 261 15.08 -13.58 -29.27
C ASP A 261 14.38 -14.67 -28.46
N LEU A 262 14.98 -15.09 -27.33
CA LEU A 262 14.38 -16.06 -26.41
C LEU A 262 13.05 -15.58 -25.84
N VAL A 263 12.97 -14.34 -25.34
CA VAL A 263 11.72 -13.79 -24.80
C VAL A 263 10.67 -13.69 -25.90
N GLY A 264 11.06 -13.29 -27.12
CA GLY A 264 10.18 -13.27 -28.29
C GLY A 264 9.60 -14.65 -28.60
N LEU A 265 10.43 -15.69 -28.54
CA LEU A 265 10.01 -17.07 -28.77
C LEU A 265 9.03 -17.53 -27.67
N ILE A 266 9.34 -17.30 -26.40
CA ILE A 266 8.47 -17.62 -25.27
C ILE A 266 7.09 -16.96 -25.44
N MET A 267 7.05 -15.68 -25.78
CA MET A 267 5.78 -14.96 -25.96
C MET A 267 4.99 -15.52 -27.15
N LYS A 268 5.64 -15.86 -28.24
CA LYS A 268 5.02 -16.49 -29.41
C LYS A 268 4.45 -17.88 -29.10
N GLU A 269 5.20 -18.72 -28.39
CA GLU A 269 4.75 -20.05 -27.97
C GLU A 269 3.56 -19.97 -26.98
N ALA A 270 3.54 -18.96 -26.11
CA ALA A 270 2.41 -18.67 -25.23
C ALA A 270 1.20 -18.06 -25.98
N GLY A 271 1.29 -17.88 -27.30
CA GLY A 271 0.19 -17.39 -28.14
C GLY A 271 -0.03 -15.88 -28.06
N PHE A 272 1.03 -15.12 -27.78
CA PHE A 272 0.96 -13.65 -27.77
C PHE A 272 1.44 -13.08 -29.12
N GLY A 273 0.66 -12.17 -29.69
CA GLY A 273 1.04 -11.38 -30.87
C GLY A 273 1.53 -9.98 -30.49
N ILE A 274 2.21 -9.84 -29.36
CA ILE A 274 2.66 -8.54 -28.83
C ILE A 274 4.11 -8.25 -29.21
N GLU A 275 4.47 -6.97 -29.14
CA GLU A 275 5.84 -6.52 -29.37
C GLU A 275 6.74 -6.86 -28.18
N VAL A 276 7.90 -7.47 -28.46
CA VAL A 276 9.00 -7.65 -27.51
C VAL A 276 10.17 -6.78 -28.00
N VAL A 277 10.56 -5.81 -27.20
CA VAL A 277 11.61 -4.85 -27.57
C VAL A 277 12.71 -4.77 -26.54
N LYS A 278 13.90 -4.40 -26.95
CA LYS A 278 14.96 -4.05 -26.03
C LYS A 278 14.74 -2.65 -25.46
N SER A 279 15.05 -2.46 -24.19
CA SER A 279 15.10 -1.15 -23.53
C SER A 279 15.92 -0.15 -24.36
N LYS A 280 15.44 1.09 -24.45
CA LYS A 280 16.13 2.18 -25.15
C LYS A 280 17.18 2.89 -24.30
N ILE A 281 17.35 2.50 -23.04
CA ILE A 281 18.36 3.10 -22.16
C ILE A 281 19.76 2.74 -22.71
N PRO A 282 20.59 3.75 -23.07
CA PRO A 282 21.92 3.49 -23.60
C PRO A 282 22.85 2.97 -22.48
N LEU A 283 23.41 1.78 -22.68
CA LEU A 283 24.49 1.25 -21.86
C LEU A 283 25.76 1.16 -22.72
N ARG A 284 26.90 1.45 -22.12
CA ARG A 284 28.22 1.29 -22.75
C ARG A 284 28.70 -0.15 -22.63
#